data_29767525612fb1f9484399144f4434c5
#
_entry.id   29767525612fb1f9484399144f4434c5
#
_cell.length_a   1.000
_cell.length_b   1.000
_cell.length_c   1.000
_cell.angle_alpha   90.00
_cell.angle_beta   90.00
_cell.angle_gamma   90.00
#
_symmetry.space_group_name_H-M   'P 1'
#
loop_
_entity.id
_entity.type
_entity.pdbx_description
1 polymer ?
#
loop_
_entity_poly.entity_id
_entity_poly.type
_entity_poly.pdbx_seq_one_letter_code
_entity_poly.pdbx_strand_id
1 'polypeptide(L)'
;VEYRESIFVGYRYYDTFHVPVRYCFGYGLSYTDFVYSDLRVTEMENRNYRVTFSVENIGAAAGSEIAELYVRNPEGNAFRAKRELRGFAKVRLEPGEKKEVAILLDSKAFSVYQESEFRVIGGTYELQVGASLQDIRLSEQIEVTGEALKCPLTMESPVPLSEKDFHSIYTYRRTHLSDTRPGEFTAKNSLVQLQVYSRLARMWIRIGKIAVRLMYFPKSVKDPEVRMMLGGIMEGNIDSVCNQSGGILKKKTIMKIINSANRGKKHE
;
A
#
# COMPACT_ATOMS: atom_id res chain seq x y z
N VAL A 1 5.82 8.87 9.25
CA VAL A 1 4.74 9.32 8.34
C VAL A 1 3.63 8.30 8.40
N GLU A 2 2.39 8.74 8.55
CA GLU A 2 1.19 7.91 8.52
C GLU A 2 0.44 8.21 7.23
N TYR A 3 0.10 7.15 6.50
CA TYR A 3 -0.72 7.22 5.29
C TYR A 3 -2.18 6.97 5.70
N ARG A 4 -2.87 8.03 6.14
CA ARG A 4 -4.22 7.94 6.71
C ARG A 4 -5.31 7.71 5.68
N GLU A 5 -4.99 7.79 4.40
CA GLU A 5 -5.82 7.28 3.31
C GLU A 5 -5.94 5.75 3.33
N SER A 6 -5.04 5.07 4.06
CA SER A 6 -5.09 3.62 4.29
C SER A 6 -5.05 2.84 2.97
N ILE A 7 -6.00 1.91 2.78
CA ILE A 7 -6.13 1.09 1.56
C ILE A 7 -6.76 1.84 0.38
N PHE A 8 -7.31 3.04 0.63
CA PHE A 8 -8.02 3.82 -0.39
C PHE A 8 -7.06 4.69 -1.18
N VAL A 9 -6.29 4.06 -2.08
CA VAL A 9 -5.33 4.72 -2.97
C VAL A 9 -5.75 4.47 -4.41
N GLY A 10 -5.60 5.49 -5.26
CA GLY A 10 -5.94 5.40 -6.68
C GLY A 10 -7.41 5.03 -6.91
N TYR A 11 -7.66 4.09 -7.82
CA TYR A 11 -9.02 3.71 -8.20
C TYR A 11 -9.87 3.19 -7.02
N ARG A 12 -9.25 2.60 -6.00
CA ARG A 12 -9.97 2.13 -4.82
C ARG A 12 -10.67 3.27 -4.09
N TYR A 13 -10.06 4.44 -4.03
CA TYR A 13 -10.68 5.64 -3.48
C TYR A 13 -11.82 6.13 -4.37
N TYR A 14 -11.53 6.39 -5.64
CA TYR A 14 -12.51 6.98 -6.56
C TYR A 14 -13.75 6.11 -6.75
N ASP A 15 -13.57 4.79 -6.89
CA ASP A 15 -14.68 3.85 -7.06
C ASP A 15 -15.50 3.67 -5.78
N THR A 16 -14.84 3.54 -4.63
CA THR A 16 -15.50 3.31 -3.35
C THR A 16 -16.35 4.50 -2.90
N PHE A 17 -15.80 5.72 -3.06
CA PHE A 17 -16.47 6.96 -2.63
C PHE A 17 -17.20 7.68 -3.76
N HIS A 18 -17.38 7.01 -4.91
CA HIS A 18 -18.11 7.54 -6.06
C HIS A 18 -17.61 8.90 -6.54
N VAL A 19 -16.30 9.14 -6.43
CA VAL A 19 -15.67 10.38 -6.90
C VAL A 19 -15.51 10.31 -8.42
N PRO A 20 -16.07 11.25 -9.19
CA PRO A 20 -16.00 11.21 -10.63
C PRO A 20 -14.56 11.36 -11.13
N VAL A 21 -14.21 10.57 -12.15
CA VAL A 21 -12.90 10.62 -12.81
C VAL A 21 -13.09 10.85 -14.30
N ARG A 22 -12.11 11.48 -14.95
CA ARG A 22 -12.13 11.67 -16.39
C ARG A 22 -11.94 10.35 -17.14
N TYR A 23 -11.04 9.50 -16.66
CA TYR A 23 -10.76 8.16 -17.17
C TYR A 23 -10.66 7.21 -15.98
N CYS A 24 -11.40 6.12 -16.03
CA CYS A 24 -11.34 5.11 -14.97
C CYS A 24 -10.07 4.24 -15.11
N PHE A 25 -9.78 3.46 -14.08
CA PHE A 25 -8.70 2.47 -14.15
C PHE A 25 -9.05 1.44 -15.24
N GLY A 26 -8.04 1.05 -16.03
CA GLY A 26 -8.20 0.15 -17.17
C GLY A 26 -8.74 0.82 -18.46
N TYR A 27 -9.16 2.10 -18.41
CA TYR A 27 -9.67 2.77 -19.60
C TYR A 27 -8.63 2.77 -20.72
N GLY A 28 -9.04 2.35 -21.89
CA GLY A 28 -8.25 2.36 -23.11
C GLY A 28 -9.12 2.43 -24.36
N LEU A 29 -8.49 2.65 -25.50
CA LEU A 29 -9.12 2.62 -26.81
C LEU A 29 -8.55 1.46 -27.62
N SER A 30 -9.38 0.87 -28.45
CA SER A 30 -8.98 -0.18 -29.40
C SER A 30 -9.38 0.22 -30.81
N TYR A 31 -8.71 -0.35 -31.81
CA TYR A 31 -9.09 -0.25 -33.23
C TYR A 31 -10.08 -1.34 -33.65
N THR A 32 -10.53 -2.16 -32.68
CA THR A 32 -11.48 -3.25 -32.91
C THR A 32 -12.36 -3.43 -31.68
N ASP A 33 -13.45 -4.18 -31.83
CA ASP A 33 -14.42 -4.41 -30.75
C ASP A 33 -14.34 -5.85 -30.24
N PHE A 34 -14.53 -6.01 -28.94
CA PHE A 34 -14.48 -7.31 -28.28
C PHE A 34 -15.79 -7.60 -27.52
N VAL A 35 -16.22 -8.86 -27.58
CA VAL A 35 -17.36 -9.38 -26.82
C VAL A 35 -16.88 -10.44 -25.85
N TYR A 36 -17.45 -10.42 -24.65
CA TYR A 36 -17.16 -11.39 -23.60
C TYR A 36 -18.37 -12.31 -23.40
N SER A 37 -18.12 -13.59 -23.17
CA SER A 37 -19.17 -14.61 -22.99
C SER A 37 -18.72 -15.78 -22.12
N ASP A 38 -19.62 -16.67 -21.81
CA ASP A 38 -19.36 -18.00 -21.23
C ASP A 38 -18.63 -17.96 -19.88
N LEU A 39 -18.95 -17.00 -19.01
CA LEU A 39 -18.36 -16.92 -17.67
C LEU A 39 -18.69 -18.18 -16.85
N ARG A 40 -17.66 -18.79 -16.28
CA ARG A 40 -17.77 -19.93 -15.37
C ARG A 40 -16.80 -19.75 -14.20
N VAL A 41 -17.26 -19.98 -13.01
CA VAL A 41 -16.46 -19.96 -11.79
C VAL A 41 -16.44 -21.36 -11.20
N THR A 42 -15.26 -21.91 -11.02
CA THR A 42 -15.07 -23.24 -10.43
C THR A 42 -14.24 -23.12 -9.17
N GLU A 43 -14.81 -23.54 -8.04
CA GLU A 43 -14.06 -23.63 -6.80
C GLU A 43 -13.05 -24.78 -6.88
N MET A 44 -11.85 -24.51 -6.39
CA MET A 44 -10.74 -25.44 -6.31
C MET A 44 -10.39 -25.67 -4.84
N GLU A 45 -9.39 -26.50 -4.58
CA GLU A 45 -8.89 -26.72 -3.23
C GLU A 45 -8.38 -25.42 -2.57
N ASN A 46 -8.46 -25.37 -1.25
CA ASN A 46 -7.95 -24.26 -0.41
C ASN A 46 -8.60 -22.90 -0.69
N ARG A 47 -9.88 -22.86 -1.08
CA ARG A 47 -10.61 -21.61 -1.42
C ARG A 47 -9.96 -20.83 -2.56
N ASN A 48 -9.37 -21.57 -3.50
CA ASN A 48 -8.92 -21.01 -4.77
C ASN A 48 -10.06 -21.14 -5.78
N TYR A 49 -10.10 -20.25 -6.74
CA TYR A 49 -11.14 -20.25 -7.78
C TYR A 49 -10.49 -20.14 -9.16
N ARG A 50 -11.01 -20.89 -10.09
CA ARG A 50 -10.71 -20.73 -11.50
C ARG A 50 -11.86 -20.01 -12.15
N VAL A 51 -11.58 -18.83 -12.72
CA VAL A 51 -12.55 -18.02 -13.48
C VAL A 51 -12.23 -18.17 -14.94
N THR A 52 -13.13 -18.75 -15.73
CA THR A 52 -12.99 -18.92 -17.18
C THR A 52 -14.07 -18.15 -17.90
N PHE A 53 -13.73 -17.57 -19.04
CA PHE A 53 -14.65 -16.85 -19.92
C PHE A 53 -14.07 -16.80 -21.32
N SER A 54 -14.87 -16.45 -22.30
CA SER A 54 -14.44 -16.29 -23.69
C SER A 54 -14.33 -14.80 -24.04
N VAL A 55 -13.35 -14.45 -24.84
CA VAL A 55 -13.23 -13.14 -25.52
C VAL A 55 -13.18 -13.36 -27.01
N GLU A 56 -14.00 -12.62 -27.76
CA GLU A 56 -14.09 -12.69 -29.21
C GLU A 56 -13.87 -11.30 -29.82
N ASN A 57 -13.05 -11.23 -30.85
CA ASN A 57 -12.90 -10.02 -31.66
C ASN A 57 -13.96 -9.98 -32.74
N ILE A 58 -14.93 -9.10 -32.58
CA ILE A 58 -16.05 -8.94 -33.54
C ILE A 58 -15.82 -7.85 -34.57
N GLY A 59 -14.69 -7.13 -34.50
CA GLY A 59 -14.35 -6.08 -35.45
C GLY A 59 -13.52 -6.58 -36.62
N ALA A 60 -13.13 -5.67 -37.52
CA ALA A 60 -12.43 -5.97 -38.74
C ALA A 60 -10.89 -5.92 -38.65
N ALA A 61 -10.34 -5.49 -37.53
CA ALA A 61 -8.90 -5.38 -37.31
C ALA A 61 -8.41 -6.32 -36.22
N ALA A 62 -7.20 -6.83 -36.36
CA ALA A 62 -6.56 -7.56 -35.27
C ALA A 62 -6.27 -6.63 -34.08
N GLY A 63 -6.51 -7.09 -32.87
CA GLY A 63 -6.33 -6.30 -31.68
C GLY A 63 -5.90 -7.11 -30.46
N SER A 64 -5.52 -6.41 -29.42
CA SER A 64 -5.24 -7.01 -28.11
C SER A 64 -6.21 -6.43 -27.08
N GLU A 65 -6.82 -7.30 -26.31
CA GLU A 65 -7.71 -6.96 -25.21
C GLU A 65 -7.07 -7.33 -23.87
N ILE A 66 -7.32 -6.51 -22.86
CA ILE A 66 -6.95 -6.80 -21.46
C ILE A 66 -8.24 -7.02 -20.69
N ALA A 67 -8.52 -8.27 -20.37
CA ALA A 67 -9.63 -8.62 -19.51
C ALA A 67 -9.19 -8.52 -18.05
N GLU A 68 -9.85 -7.66 -17.29
CA GLU A 68 -9.60 -7.40 -15.86
C GLU A 68 -10.62 -8.14 -15.00
N LEU A 69 -10.14 -8.87 -13.99
CA LEU A 69 -10.99 -9.57 -13.02
C LEU A 69 -10.97 -8.83 -11.69
N TYR A 70 -12.11 -8.28 -11.34
CA TYR A 70 -12.34 -7.61 -10.07
C TYR A 70 -13.11 -8.51 -9.11
N VAL A 71 -12.76 -8.42 -7.84
CA VAL A 71 -13.52 -8.98 -6.73
C VAL A 71 -14.23 -7.84 -6.01
N ARG A 72 -15.56 -7.80 -6.09
CA ARG A 72 -16.40 -6.90 -5.31
C ARG A 72 -16.66 -7.53 -3.96
N ASN A 73 -16.32 -6.78 -2.92
CA ASN A 73 -16.46 -7.23 -1.55
C ASN A 73 -17.91 -7.14 -1.07
N PRO A 74 -18.33 -8.02 -0.14
CA PRO A 74 -19.64 -7.93 0.50
C PRO A 74 -19.84 -6.56 1.17
N GLU A 75 -21.05 -6.03 1.09
CA GLU A 75 -21.38 -4.77 1.74
C GLU A 75 -21.43 -4.95 3.27
N GLY A 76 -20.86 -3.99 3.99
CA GLY A 76 -20.92 -3.91 5.47
C GLY A 76 -19.99 -4.83 6.25
N ASN A 77 -19.23 -5.71 5.61
CA ASN A 77 -18.44 -6.71 6.33
C ASN A 77 -17.03 -6.28 6.71
N ALA A 78 -16.48 -5.24 6.11
CA ALA A 78 -15.11 -4.83 6.40
C ALA A 78 -14.81 -3.41 5.91
N PHE A 79 -13.82 -2.78 6.51
CA PHE A 79 -13.18 -1.59 5.98
C PHE A 79 -12.30 -1.98 4.77
N ARG A 80 -12.95 -2.12 3.60
CA ARG A 80 -12.34 -2.56 2.34
C ARG A 80 -12.82 -1.69 1.19
N ALA A 81 -12.01 -1.63 0.13
CA ALA A 81 -12.45 -1.01 -1.11
C ALA A 81 -13.67 -1.77 -1.67
N LYS A 82 -14.58 -1.06 -2.34
CA LYS A 82 -15.79 -1.61 -2.94
C LYS A 82 -15.48 -2.81 -3.81
N ARG A 83 -14.43 -2.70 -4.63
CA ARG A 83 -13.88 -3.79 -5.46
C ARG A 83 -12.39 -3.64 -5.66
N GLU A 84 -11.74 -4.75 -5.92
CA GLU A 84 -10.29 -4.81 -6.08
C GLU A 84 -9.92 -5.66 -7.29
N LEU A 85 -9.00 -5.15 -8.11
CA LEU A 85 -8.42 -5.95 -9.20
C LEU A 85 -7.61 -7.10 -8.58
N ARG A 86 -7.98 -8.33 -8.93
CA ARG A 86 -7.34 -9.54 -8.41
C ARG A 86 -6.70 -10.41 -9.49
N GLY A 87 -6.96 -10.08 -10.74
CA GLY A 87 -6.33 -10.74 -11.86
C GLY A 87 -6.57 -10.01 -13.17
N PHE A 88 -5.77 -10.30 -14.17
CA PHE A 88 -5.98 -9.83 -15.52
C PHE A 88 -5.34 -10.80 -16.53
N ALA A 89 -5.81 -10.75 -17.77
CA ALA A 89 -5.21 -11.47 -18.86
C ALA A 89 -5.20 -10.60 -20.12
N LYS A 90 -4.07 -10.59 -20.83
CA LYS A 90 -3.96 -9.93 -22.14
C LYS A 90 -4.03 -10.98 -23.24
N VAL A 91 -4.98 -10.82 -24.15
CA VAL A 91 -5.17 -11.72 -25.30
C VAL A 91 -5.08 -10.93 -26.60
N ARG A 92 -4.38 -11.49 -27.58
CA ARG A 92 -4.37 -11.00 -28.96
C ARG A 92 -5.30 -11.86 -29.78
N LEU A 93 -6.17 -11.21 -30.57
CA LEU A 93 -7.19 -11.85 -31.39
C LEU A 93 -7.19 -11.26 -32.79
N GLU A 94 -7.23 -12.14 -33.78
CA GLU A 94 -7.50 -11.78 -35.16
C GLU A 94 -9.01 -11.51 -35.36
N PRO A 95 -9.44 -10.85 -36.45
CA PRO A 95 -10.86 -10.66 -36.72
C PRO A 95 -11.64 -11.96 -36.73
N GLY A 96 -12.75 -12.03 -35.95
CA GLY A 96 -13.58 -13.22 -35.79
C GLY A 96 -12.97 -14.31 -34.88
N GLU A 97 -11.80 -14.10 -34.33
CA GLU A 97 -11.18 -15.08 -33.43
C GLU A 97 -11.80 -15.00 -32.02
N LYS A 98 -12.12 -16.19 -31.45
CA LYS A 98 -12.62 -16.37 -30.09
C LYS A 98 -11.63 -17.22 -29.29
N LYS A 99 -11.24 -16.75 -28.11
CA LYS A 99 -10.35 -17.48 -27.18
C LYS A 99 -10.96 -17.61 -25.81
N GLU A 100 -10.77 -18.77 -25.21
CA GLU A 100 -11.05 -18.97 -23.78
C GLU A 100 -9.88 -18.41 -22.95
N VAL A 101 -10.22 -17.66 -21.93
CA VAL A 101 -9.33 -17.04 -20.95
C VAL A 101 -9.57 -17.67 -19.58
N ALA A 102 -8.52 -17.99 -18.84
CA ALA A 102 -8.60 -18.47 -17.48
C ALA A 102 -7.75 -17.61 -16.55
N ILE A 103 -8.36 -17.14 -15.46
CA ILE A 103 -7.69 -16.39 -14.39
C ILE A 103 -7.86 -17.20 -13.10
N LEU A 104 -6.75 -17.38 -12.38
CA LEU A 104 -6.77 -18.06 -11.08
C LEU A 104 -6.79 -17.03 -9.96
N LEU A 105 -7.73 -17.20 -9.03
CA LEU A 105 -7.79 -16.47 -7.78
C LEU A 105 -7.34 -17.38 -6.64
N ASP A 106 -6.39 -16.91 -5.85
CA ASP A 106 -6.02 -17.54 -4.59
C ASP A 106 -6.89 -17.03 -3.44
N SER A 107 -6.85 -17.70 -2.30
CA SER A 107 -7.60 -17.31 -1.11
C SER A 107 -7.31 -15.90 -0.59
N LYS A 108 -6.17 -15.31 -0.98
CA LYS A 108 -5.83 -13.92 -0.63
C LYS A 108 -6.73 -12.90 -1.32
N ALA A 109 -7.39 -13.28 -2.43
CA ALA A 109 -8.39 -12.44 -3.08
C ALA A 109 -9.55 -12.07 -2.13
N PHE A 110 -9.84 -12.94 -1.16
CA PHE A 110 -10.92 -12.81 -0.19
C PHE A 110 -10.43 -12.51 1.22
N SER A 111 -9.13 -12.25 1.38
CA SER A 111 -8.50 -12.08 2.69
C SER A 111 -8.27 -10.62 3.04
N VAL A 112 -8.23 -10.35 4.34
CA VAL A 112 -7.69 -9.13 4.92
C VAL A 112 -6.48 -9.47 5.77
N TYR A 113 -5.54 -8.53 5.87
CA TYR A 113 -4.38 -8.68 6.76
C TYR A 113 -4.71 -8.10 8.12
N GLN A 114 -4.79 -8.96 9.13
CA GLN A 114 -5.10 -8.59 10.52
C GLN A 114 -4.26 -9.43 11.48
N GLU A 115 -3.79 -8.81 12.55
CA GLU A 115 -3.02 -9.49 13.61
C GLU A 115 -1.83 -10.31 13.10
N SER A 116 -1.12 -9.76 12.07
CA SER A 116 0.08 -10.35 11.46
C SER A 116 -0.17 -11.55 10.53
N GLU A 117 -1.41 -11.83 10.13
CA GLU A 117 -1.75 -12.89 9.19
C GLU A 117 -2.86 -12.49 8.20
N PHE A 118 -2.96 -13.22 7.10
CA PHE A 118 -4.08 -13.09 6.16
C PHE A 118 -5.23 -14.00 6.59
N ARG A 119 -6.42 -13.40 6.80
CA ARG A 119 -7.64 -14.10 7.18
C ARG A 119 -8.68 -14.01 6.07
N VAL A 120 -9.19 -15.15 5.62
CA VAL A 120 -10.26 -15.20 4.64
C VAL A 120 -11.56 -14.76 5.31
N ILE A 121 -12.20 -13.77 4.72
CA ILE A 121 -13.47 -13.24 5.20
C ILE A 121 -14.60 -13.90 4.45
N GLY A 122 -15.55 -14.49 5.21
CA GLY A 122 -16.73 -15.11 4.66
C GLY A 122 -17.76 -14.10 4.15
N GLY A 123 -18.52 -14.50 3.15
CA GLY A 123 -19.64 -13.72 2.61
C GLY A 123 -19.86 -13.92 1.12
N THR A 124 -20.86 -13.22 0.59
CA THR A 124 -21.21 -13.22 -0.83
C THR A 124 -20.33 -12.22 -1.57
N TYR A 125 -19.47 -12.71 -2.42
CA TYR A 125 -18.60 -11.90 -3.29
C TYR A 125 -19.16 -11.89 -4.71
N GLU A 126 -18.93 -10.78 -5.43
CA GLU A 126 -19.24 -10.70 -6.86
C GLU A 126 -17.94 -10.63 -7.64
N LEU A 127 -17.72 -11.61 -8.50
CA LEU A 127 -16.61 -11.64 -9.46
C LEU A 127 -17.04 -10.91 -10.72
N GLN A 128 -16.32 -9.87 -11.10
CA GLN A 128 -16.65 -9.01 -12.22
C GLN A 128 -15.52 -9.03 -13.25
N VAL A 129 -15.82 -9.39 -14.48
CA VAL A 129 -14.87 -9.36 -15.61
C VAL A 129 -15.23 -8.20 -16.53
N GLY A 130 -14.26 -7.36 -16.83
CA GLY A 130 -14.47 -6.20 -17.69
C GLY A 130 -13.22 -5.76 -18.46
N ALA A 131 -13.41 -4.85 -19.39
CA ALA A 131 -12.34 -4.17 -20.11
C ALA A 131 -11.77 -2.97 -19.34
N SER A 132 -12.48 -2.52 -18.31
CA SER A 132 -12.05 -1.49 -17.37
C SER A 132 -12.92 -1.52 -16.12
N LEU A 133 -12.57 -0.73 -15.12
CA LEU A 133 -13.32 -0.62 -13.86
C LEU A 133 -14.79 -0.19 -14.07
N GLN A 134 -15.10 0.57 -15.10
CA GLN A 134 -16.46 1.04 -15.43
C GLN A 134 -17.11 0.25 -16.58
N ASP A 135 -16.35 -0.55 -17.30
CA ASP A 135 -16.84 -1.39 -18.39
C ASP A 135 -16.82 -2.86 -17.97
N ILE A 136 -17.70 -3.21 -17.02
CA ILE A 136 -17.90 -4.59 -16.56
C ILE A 136 -18.86 -5.28 -17.53
N ARG A 137 -18.45 -6.42 -18.06
CA ARG A 137 -19.17 -7.15 -19.11
C ARG A 137 -19.77 -8.46 -18.63
N LEU A 138 -19.14 -9.12 -17.66
CA LEU A 138 -19.63 -10.35 -17.07
C LEU A 138 -19.51 -10.25 -15.55
N SER A 139 -20.49 -10.85 -14.83
CA SER A 139 -20.40 -10.97 -13.39
C SER A 139 -21.07 -12.26 -12.89
N GLU A 140 -20.56 -12.78 -11.77
CA GLU A 140 -21.11 -13.94 -11.08
C GLU A 140 -20.91 -13.80 -9.58
N GLN A 141 -21.91 -14.19 -8.80
CA GLN A 141 -21.85 -14.21 -7.34
C GLN A 141 -21.36 -15.56 -6.84
N ILE A 142 -20.51 -15.53 -5.84
CA ILE A 142 -19.99 -16.71 -5.15
C ILE A 142 -20.10 -16.55 -3.64
N GLU A 143 -20.36 -17.66 -2.94
CA GLU A 143 -20.26 -17.71 -1.49
C GLU A 143 -18.89 -18.20 -1.07
N VAL A 144 -18.20 -17.40 -0.25
CA VAL A 144 -16.90 -17.76 0.30
C VAL A 144 -17.04 -18.06 1.78
N THR A 145 -16.63 -19.26 2.19
CA THR A 145 -16.59 -19.64 3.61
C THR A 145 -15.37 -19.04 4.27
N GLY A 146 -15.54 -18.29 5.35
CA GLY A 146 -14.46 -17.61 6.05
C GLY A 146 -14.89 -17.07 7.41
N GLU A 147 -14.03 -16.26 8.00
CA GLU A 147 -14.29 -15.62 9.28
C GLU A 147 -15.23 -14.43 9.13
N ALA A 148 -15.99 -14.14 10.19
CA ALA A 148 -16.69 -12.86 10.29
C ALA A 148 -15.73 -11.79 10.77
N LEU A 149 -15.55 -10.74 9.97
CA LEU A 149 -14.67 -9.63 10.35
C LEU A 149 -15.41 -8.66 11.27
N LYS A 150 -14.81 -8.37 12.42
CA LYS A 150 -15.21 -7.25 13.28
C LYS A 150 -14.33 -6.05 12.96
N CYS A 151 -14.75 -5.20 12.04
CA CYS A 151 -14.06 -3.95 11.78
C CYS A 151 -14.70 -2.82 12.61
N PRO A 152 -13.91 -2.02 13.36
CA PRO A 152 -14.45 -0.91 14.13
C PRO A 152 -14.88 0.29 13.27
N LEU A 153 -14.53 0.29 11.99
CA LEU A 153 -14.86 1.34 11.04
C LEU A 153 -15.80 0.84 9.96
N THR A 154 -16.70 1.72 9.54
CA THR A 154 -17.59 1.53 8.39
C THR A 154 -17.02 2.23 7.16
N MET A 155 -17.59 1.95 5.99
CA MET A 155 -17.26 2.65 4.74
C MET A 155 -17.66 4.12 4.74
N GLU A 156 -18.44 4.56 5.72
CA GLU A 156 -18.84 5.96 5.92
C GLU A 156 -17.76 6.79 6.62
N SER A 157 -16.72 6.13 7.15
CA SER A 157 -15.62 6.84 7.80
C SER A 157 -14.90 7.74 6.80
N PRO A 158 -14.66 9.02 7.13
CA PRO A 158 -14.02 9.94 6.20
C PRO A 158 -12.56 9.53 5.90
N VAL A 159 -12.15 9.76 4.65
CA VAL A 159 -10.75 9.54 4.22
C VAL A 159 -10.17 10.90 3.81
N PRO A 160 -8.97 11.29 4.32
CA PRO A 160 -8.07 10.51 5.20
C PRO A 160 -8.65 10.31 6.60
N LEU A 161 -8.37 9.16 7.18
CA LEU A 161 -8.85 8.80 8.51
C LEU A 161 -8.34 9.76 9.59
N SER A 162 -9.15 9.97 10.63
CA SER A 162 -8.66 10.61 11.85
C SER A 162 -7.54 9.77 12.49
N GLU A 163 -6.71 10.38 13.32
CA GLU A 163 -5.65 9.65 14.04
C GLU A 163 -6.24 8.52 14.89
N LYS A 164 -7.36 8.78 15.56
CA LYS A 164 -8.06 7.81 16.38
C LYS A 164 -8.58 6.62 15.56
N ASP A 165 -9.21 6.89 14.42
CA ASP A 165 -9.78 5.86 13.56
C ASP A 165 -8.69 5.03 12.90
N PHE A 166 -7.63 5.68 12.42
CA PHE A 166 -6.46 5.01 11.86
C PHE A 166 -5.84 4.03 12.87
N HIS A 167 -5.66 4.45 14.11
CA HIS A 167 -5.09 3.59 15.16
C HIS A 167 -6.07 2.52 15.67
N SER A 168 -7.37 2.65 15.42
CA SER A 168 -8.34 1.61 15.75
C SER A 168 -8.28 0.40 14.81
N ILE A 169 -7.88 0.61 13.54
CA ILE A 169 -7.72 -0.46 12.54
C ILE A 169 -6.35 -1.12 12.66
N TYR A 170 -5.32 -0.31 12.86
CA TYR A 170 -3.96 -0.77 12.88
C TYR A 170 -3.48 -0.91 14.33
N THR A 171 -3.32 -2.15 14.78
CA THR A 171 -2.74 -2.49 16.10
C THR A 171 -1.28 -2.07 16.24
N TYR A 172 -0.67 -1.55 15.16
CA TYR A 172 0.63 -0.93 15.22
C TYR A 172 0.53 0.32 16.09
N ARG A 173 0.69 0.14 17.40
CA ARG A 173 1.03 1.26 18.28
C ARG A 173 2.31 1.86 17.73
N ARG A 174 2.18 2.99 17.06
CA ARG A 174 3.28 3.90 16.98
C ARG A 174 3.64 4.19 18.43
N THR A 175 4.67 3.55 18.95
CA THR A 175 5.39 4.12 20.08
C THR A 175 5.72 5.52 19.60
N HIS A 176 5.07 6.53 20.17
CA HIS A 176 5.47 7.90 19.95
C HIS A 176 6.94 7.91 20.31
N LEU A 177 7.79 8.04 19.29
CA LEU A 177 9.25 8.02 19.51
C LEU A 177 9.64 9.15 20.47
N SER A 178 8.77 10.16 20.65
CA SER A 178 8.85 11.18 21.69
C SER A 178 8.81 10.64 23.12
N ASP A 179 8.20 9.47 23.35
CA ASP A 179 7.99 8.90 24.68
C ASP A 179 9.03 7.83 25.05
N THR A 180 9.98 7.56 24.15
CA THR A 180 11.08 6.62 24.41
C THR A 180 11.96 7.15 25.53
N ARG A 181 12.13 6.33 26.59
CA ARG A 181 12.93 6.67 27.78
C ARG A 181 14.34 6.09 27.67
N PRO A 182 15.29 6.60 28.46
CA PRO A 182 16.60 5.96 28.59
C PRO A 182 16.45 4.48 28.99
N GLY A 183 17.15 3.60 28.28
CA GLY A 183 17.02 2.15 28.37
C GLY A 183 16.26 1.52 27.19
N GLU A 184 15.39 2.27 26.51
CA GLU A 184 14.52 1.80 25.43
C GLU A 184 14.96 2.26 24.03
N PHE A 185 15.98 3.13 23.93
CA PHE A 185 16.45 3.62 22.63
C PHE A 185 17.06 2.49 21.81
N THR A 186 16.67 2.47 20.53
CA THR A 186 17.14 1.52 19.52
C THR A 186 17.59 2.26 18.26
N ALA A 187 18.07 1.54 17.26
CA ALA A 187 18.42 2.11 15.96
C ALA A 187 17.20 2.67 15.17
N LYS A 188 15.99 2.38 15.60
CA LYS A 188 14.74 2.93 15.05
C LYS A 188 14.47 4.36 15.51
N ASN A 189 15.12 4.83 16.56
CA ASN A 189 15.02 6.20 17.03
C ASN A 189 15.85 7.16 16.15
N SER A 190 15.47 8.44 16.12
CA SER A 190 16.22 9.48 15.38
C SER A 190 17.33 10.09 16.23
N LEU A 191 18.31 10.71 15.57
CA LEU A 191 19.36 11.45 16.28
C LEU A 191 18.79 12.62 17.09
N VAL A 192 17.69 13.24 16.62
CA VAL A 192 16.99 14.32 17.36
C VAL A 192 16.45 13.83 18.69
N GLN A 193 15.94 12.61 18.75
CA GLN A 193 15.44 12.03 20.00
C GLN A 193 16.59 11.71 20.97
N LEU A 194 17.66 11.10 20.45
CA LEU A 194 18.82 10.72 21.26
C LEU A 194 19.61 11.94 21.76
N GLN A 195 19.60 13.08 21.06
CA GLN A 195 20.38 14.26 21.46
C GLN A 195 19.98 14.81 22.83
N VAL A 196 18.74 14.58 23.26
CA VAL A 196 18.22 15.00 24.57
C VAL A 196 18.98 14.29 25.71
N TYR A 197 19.42 13.06 25.46
CA TYR A 197 20.05 12.19 26.45
C TYR A 197 21.51 11.86 26.14
N SER A 198 22.03 12.21 24.95
CA SER A 198 23.38 11.83 24.52
C SER A 198 24.17 13.02 23.95
N ARG A 199 25.29 13.34 24.59
CA ARG A 199 26.27 14.32 24.06
C ARG A 199 26.87 13.86 22.74
N LEU A 200 27.03 12.55 22.54
CA LEU A 200 27.52 11.97 21.29
C LEU A 200 26.52 12.21 20.14
N ALA A 201 25.22 12.04 20.37
CA ALA A 201 24.21 12.35 19.37
C ALA A 201 24.24 13.83 18.95
N ARG A 202 24.38 14.74 19.91
CA ARG A 202 24.54 16.19 19.63
C ARG A 202 25.77 16.49 18.81
N MET A 203 26.88 15.85 19.11
CA MET A 203 28.12 16.00 18.33
C MET A 203 27.92 15.53 16.89
N TRP A 204 27.33 14.38 16.68
CA TRP A 204 27.06 13.84 15.33
C TRP A 204 26.08 14.68 14.53
N ILE A 205 25.06 15.25 15.16
CA ILE A 205 24.16 16.22 14.52
C ILE A 205 24.93 17.45 14.03
N ARG A 206 25.86 17.98 14.85
CA ARG A 206 26.68 19.12 14.46
C ARG A 206 27.60 18.79 13.27
N ILE A 207 28.24 17.63 13.30
CA ILE A 207 29.07 17.14 12.19
C ILE A 207 28.25 17.00 10.93
N GLY A 208 27.07 16.38 11.00
CA GLY A 208 26.17 16.23 9.86
C GLY A 208 25.71 17.56 9.27
N LYS A 209 25.36 18.54 10.11
CA LYS A 209 25.00 19.89 9.67
C LYS A 209 26.15 20.58 8.94
N ILE A 210 27.40 20.45 9.44
CA ILE A 210 28.58 21.03 8.79
C ILE A 210 28.83 20.33 7.45
N ALA A 211 28.77 19.00 7.41
CA ALA A 211 28.97 18.21 6.19
C ALA A 211 27.98 18.59 5.09
N VAL A 212 26.67 18.68 5.42
CA VAL A 212 25.64 19.11 4.47
C VAL A 212 25.91 20.54 4.00
N ARG A 213 26.27 21.44 4.89
CA ARG A 213 26.57 22.82 4.51
C ARG A 213 27.74 22.92 3.55
N LEU A 214 28.77 22.11 3.75
CA LEU A 214 29.93 22.08 2.84
C LEU A 214 29.57 21.46 1.49
N MET A 215 28.78 20.39 1.50
CA MET A 215 28.34 19.67 0.29
C MET A 215 27.47 20.53 -0.63
N TYR A 216 26.63 21.38 -0.06
CA TYR A 216 25.71 22.23 -0.80
C TYR A 216 26.15 23.68 -0.94
N PHE A 217 27.38 24.03 -0.55
CA PHE A 217 27.88 25.37 -0.77
C PHE A 217 27.88 25.76 -2.28
N PRO A 218 27.38 26.96 -2.67
CA PRO A 218 27.01 28.12 -1.84
C PRO A 218 25.51 28.21 -1.46
N LYS A 219 24.71 27.14 -1.60
CA LYS A 219 23.28 27.18 -1.28
C LYS A 219 23.01 27.54 0.18
N SER A 220 21.98 28.31 0.42
CA SER A 220 21.53 28.68 1.77
C SER A 220 20.90 27.50 2.51
N VAL A 221 20.95 27.50 3.84
CA VAL A 221 20.20 26.56 4.71
C VAL A 221 18.70 26.64 4.51
N LYS A 222 18.19 27.75 3.94
CA LYS A 222 16.77 27.93 3.59
C LYS A 222 16.39 27.23 2.28
N ASP A 223 17.36 26.82 1.48
CA ASP A 223 17.12 26.08 0.23
C ASP A 223 16.38 24.77 0.51
N PRO A 224 15.33 24.43 -0.26
CA PRO A 224 14.52 23.23 -0.04
C PRO A 224 15.33 21.93 -0.03
N GLU A 225 16.32 21.79 -0.90
CA GLU A 225 17.18 20.59 -0.97
C GLU A 225 18.04 20.45 0.29
N VAL A 226 18.64 21.56 0.76
CA VAL A 226 19.45 21.57 1.98
C VAL A 226 18.59 21.24 3.19
N ARG A 227 17.38 21.79 3.26
CA ARG A 227 16.42 21.50 4.34
C ARG A 227 15.98 20.03 4.33
N MET A 228 15.71 19.49 3.15
CA MET A 228 15.31 18.07 3.02
C MET A 228 16.45 17.15 3.49
N MET A 229 17.67 17.41 3.09
CA MET A 229 18.83 16.60 3.49
C MET A 229 19.10 16.71 5.01
N LEU A 230 19.01 17.91 5.57
CA LEU A 230 19.13 18.11 7.03
C LEU A 230 18.02 17.40 7.78
N GLY A 231 16.76 17.47 7.31
CA GLY A 231 15.63 16.74 7.86
C GLY A 231 15.85 15.22 7.84
N GLY A 232 16.30 14.67 6.72
CA GLY A 232 16.61 13.24 6.59
C GLY A 232 17.67 12.76 7.60
N ILE A 233 18.72 13.54 7.82
CA ILE A 233 19.78 13.20 8.81
C ILE A 233 19.29 13.35 10.25
N MET A 234 18.47 14.33 10.53
CA MET A 234 18.04 14.64 11.90
C MET A 234 16.87 13.81 12.36
N GLU A 235 15.86 13.67 11.51
CA GLU A 235 14.55 13.04 11.81
C GLU A 235 14.45 11.58 11.35
N GLY A 236 15.30 11.18 10.40
CA GLY A 236 15.40 9.80 9.96
C GLY A 236 15.85 8.88 11.09
N ASN A 237 15.41 7.61 11.05
CA ASN A 237 15.91 6.63 11.99
C ASN A 237 17.42 6.39 11.75
N ILE A 238 18.14 6.03 12.80
CA ILE A 238 19.61 5.91 12.77
C ILE A 238 20.07 4.85 11.77
N ASP A 239 19.32 3.75 11.60
CA ASP A 239 19.65 2.72 10.60
C ASP A 239 19.60 3.30 9.17
N SER A 240 18.56 4.07 8.84
CA SER A 240 18.45 4.73 7.54
C SER A 240 19.58 5.74 7.30
N VAL A 241 19.90 6.55 8.31
CA VAL A 241 21.01 7.52 8.25
C VAL A 241 22.35 6.80 8.06
N CYS A 242 22.54 5.66 8.72
CA CYS A 242 23.73 4.83 8.55
C CYS A 242 23.87 4.33 7.10
N ASN A 243 22.81 3.75 6.56
CA ASN A 243 22.80 3.21 5.20
C ASN A 243 23.02 4.30 4.14
N GLN A 244 22.44 5.49 4.35
CA GLN A 244 22.58 6.64 3.45
C GLN A 244 23.94 7.36 3.59
N SER A 245 24.66 7.15 4.70
CA SER A 245 25.94 7.85 4.96
C SER A 245 27.12 7.35 4.12
N GLY A 246 26.91 6.34 3.25
CA GLY A 246 28.01 5.76 2.46
C GLY A 246 29.14 5.16 3.31
N GLY A 247 28.83 4.72 4.55
CA GLY A 247 29.81 4.09 5.45
C GLY A 247 30.53 5.07 6.40
N ILE A 248 30.22 6.37 6.35
CA ILE A 248 30.76 7.37 7.29
C ILE A 248 30.32 7.07 8.72
N LEU A 249 29.06 6.71 8.90
CA LEU A 249 28.49 6.24 10.18
C LEU A 249 28.58 4.73 10.28
N LYS A 250 29.59 4.23 10.96
CA LYS A 250 29.78 2.78 11.16
C LYS A 250 28.82 2.26 12.23
N LYS A 251 28.32 1.02 12.07
CA LYS A 251 27.42 0.35 13.03
C LYS A 251 27.93 0.39 14.49
N LYS A 252 29.24 0.29 14.69
CA LYS A 252 29.88 0.43 16.02
C LYS A 252 29.69 1.82 16.64
N THR A 253 29.72 2.88 15.81
CA THR A 253 29.47 4.27 16.25
C THR A 253 28.01 4.46 16.66
N ILE A 254 27.08 3.89 15.90
CA ILE A 254 25.65 3.91 16.20
C ILE A 254 25.37 3.28 17.54
N MET A 255 25.90 2.09 17.79
CA MET A 255 25.73 1.42 19.07
C MET A 255 26.28 2.25 20.25
N LYS A 256 27.40 2.96 20.07
CA LYS A 256 27.91 3.89 21.09
C LYS A 256 26.96 5.06 21.34
N ILE A 257 26.35 5.62 20.31
CA ILE A 257 25.38 6.72 20.44
C ILE A 257 24.15 6.24 21.20
N ILE A 258 23.57 5.09 20.79
CA ILE A 258 22.40 4.48 21.44
C ILE A 258 22.69 4.16 22.91
N ASN A 259 23.81 3.49 23.19
CA ASN A 259 24.21 3.15 24.56
C ASN A 259 24.45 4.39 25.41
N SER A 260 24.98 5.47 24.83
CA SER A 260 25.15 6.76 25.50
C SER A 260 23.80 7.39 25.85
N ALA A 261 22.80 7.31 24.95
CA ALA A 261 21.44 7.81 25.20
C ALA A 261 20.73 6.98 26.28
N ASN A 262 20.88 5.66 26.21
CA ASN A 262 20.25 4.73 27.17
C ASN A 262 20.82 4.87 28.61
N ARG A 263 22.04 5.39 28.74
CA ARG A 263 22.67 5.66 30.05
C ARG A 263 22.55 7.13 30.48
N GLY A 264 22.09 7.99 29.58
CA GLY A 264 22.04 9.43 29.79
C GLY A 264 20.89 9.85 30.71
N LYS A 265 21.12 10.91 31.49
CA LYS A 265 20.05 11.68 32.13
C LYS A 265 19.59 12.76 31.15
N LYS A 266 18.31 13.16 31.24
CA LYS A 266 17.78 14.27 30.44
C LYS A 266 18.64 15.51 30.68
N HIS A 267 19.20 16.05 29.60
CA HIS A 267 19.93 17.31 29.65
C HIS A 267 18.97 18.42 29.30
N GLU A 268 18.74 19.33 30.22
CA GLU A 268 18.02 20.60 30.03
C GLU A 268 18.72 21.50 29.01
#